data_f40fa0a9f72de98b6dd98d914b1d93ec
#
_entry.id   f40fa0a9f72de98b6dd98d914b1d93ec
#
_cell.length_a   1.000
_cell.length_b   1.000
_cell.length_c   1.000
_cell.angle_alpha   90.00
_cell.angle_beta   90.00
_cell.angle_gamma   90.00
#
_symmetry.space_group_name_H-M   'P 1'
#
loop_
_entity.id
_entity.type
_entity.pdbx_description
1 polymer ?
#
loop_
_entity_poly.entity_id
_entity_poly.type
_entity_poly.pdbx_seq_one_letter_code
_entity_poly.pdbx_strand_id
1 'polypeptide(L)'
;MKMSTLWHLALALMIALSWLAPSERAHADTTCTVTLGTPLAFGNVAANGTTDAVATLTVSCATAALSVLGYAQVSLCLDLGPGSASSGVYAPRRMLNSTSDSLDFQIYSEATRTQIWGATGSAAPSPRTLTLSYNVPVIIGGSQTATVTVYGRIPASQILSVGNHTSNFGGADTVLRYSYNESITGVPLAPSSCTAGGSGSKTASNAFPFTASANVPARCNTYVTTDLDFGSIAGTIDAAIDRTSTISLACTNRTAWNIGLDNGSNATGSVRRMRHASSANYVTYELYSNAGRSTRWGTVTGVDTLSGTGNGTAQTVTVYGRAPAPQLPIAGAYTDTVTVSITY
;
A
#
# COMPACT_ATOMS: atom_id res chain seq x y z
N MET A 1 25.61 -82.68 31.99
CA MET A 1 24.24 -82.25 31.57
C MET A 1 23.75 -81.04 32.37
N LYS A 2 24.44 -79.90 32.32
CA LYS A 2 23.94 -78.68 32.96
C LYS A 2 24.18 -77.40 32.17
N MET A 3 24.77 -77.49 30.96
CA MET A 3 25.09 -76.27 30.18
C MET A 3 24.05 -75.95 29.09
N SER A 4 23.21 -76.93 28.70
CA SER A 4 22.18 -76.75 27.67
C SER A 4 20.93 -76.01 28.15
N THR A 5 20.57 -76.21 29.42
CA THR A 5 19.40 -75.54 30.03
C THR A 5 19.58 -74.04 30.28
N LEU A 6 20.79 -73.59 30.58
CA LEU A 6 21.12 -72.19 30.76
C LEU A 6 21.04 -71.38 29.42
N TRP A 7 21.39 -72.01 28.30
CA TRP A 7 21.34 -71.40 26.99
C TRP A 7 19.91 -71.17 26.47
N HIS A 8 19.02 -72.14 26.77
CA HIS A 8 17.61 -72.05 26.43
C HIS A 8 16.87 -71.05 27.27
N LEU A 9 17.25 -70.87 28.54
CA LEU A 9 16.72 -69.80 29.42
C LEU A 9 17.18 -68.40 29.00
N ALA A 10 18.45 -68.26 28.61
CA ALA A 10 18.97 -66.98 28.09
C ALA A 10 18.34 -66.60 26.74
N LEU A 11 18.09 -67.55 25.85
CA LEU A 11 17.42 -67.32 24.58
C LEU A 11 15.93 -66.96 24.76
N ALA A 12 15.22 -67.60 25.69
CA ALA A 12 13.83 -67.31 26.06
C ALA A 12 13.70 -65.92 26.71
N LEU A 13 14.68 -65.53 27.54
CA LEU A 13 14.70 -64.20 28.15
C LEU A 13 14.98 -63.08 27.15
N MET A 14 15.87 -63.29 26.15
CA MET A 14 16.11 -62.34 25.09
C MET A 14 14.90 -62.17 24.15
N ILE A 15 14.18 -63.24 23.85
CA ILE A 15 12.93 -63.19 23.05
C ILE A 15 11.83 -62.47 23.87
N ALA A 16 11.73 -62.72 25.19
CA ALA A 16 10.76 -61.99 26.04
C ALA A 16 11.10 -60.50 26.22
N LEU A 17 12.39 -60.11 26.27
CA LEU A 17 12.80 -58.72 26.32
C LEU A 17 12.54 -57.98 24.99
N SER A 18 12.59 -58.66 23.85
CA SER A 18 12.27 -58.02 22.56
C SER A 18 10.79 -57.68 22.42
N TRP A 19 9.91 -58.30 23.19
CA TRP A 19 8.47 -57.98 23.24
C TRP A 19 8.13 -56.83 24.22
N LEU A 20 9.08 -56.41 25.04
CA LEU A 20 8.96 -55.27 25.97
C LEU A 20 9.61 -53.98 25.45
N ALA A 21 10.19 -54.01 24.24
CA ALA A 21 10.58 -52.77 23.60
C ALA A 21 9.32 -51.88 23.44
N PRO A 22 9.33 -50.67 23.95
CA PRO A 22 8.21 -49.76 23.71
C PRO A 22 8.04 -49.68 22.20
N SER A 23 6.90 -50.14 21.69
CA SER A 23 6.53 -49.90 20.32
C SER A 23 6.46 -48.41 20.16
N GLU A 24 7.50 -47.78 19.64
CA GLU A 24 7.37 -46.42 19.12
C GLU A 24 6.19 -46.47 18.16
N ARG A 25 5.09 -45.88 18.60
CA ARG A 25 3.93 -45.75 17.72
C ARG A 25 4.47 -44.97 16.54
N ALA A 26 4.47 -45.62 15.37
CA ALA A 26 4.75 -44.93 14.12
C ALA A 26 3.66 -43.87 13.94
N HIS A 27 3.88 -42.71 14.52
CA HIS A 27 3.05 -41.53 14.24
C HIS A 27 3.39 -41.06 12.84
N ALA A 28 2.42 -41.07 11.97
CA ALA A 28 2.57 -40.35 10.72
C ALA A 28 2.76 -38.86 11.06
N ASP A 29 3.70 -38.22 10.40
CA ASP A 29 4.01 -36.83 10.69
C ASP A 29 3.22 -35.96 9.72
N THR A 30 2.23 -35.25 10.26
CA THR A 30 1.49 -34.24 9.51
C THR A 30 2.32 -32.96 9.37
N THR A 31 2.52 -32.52 8.14
CA THR A 31 3.21 -31.27 7.79
C THR A 31 2.30 -30.34 7.02
N CYS A 32 2.32 -29.06 7.38
CA CYS A 32 1.57 -28.03 6.68
C CYS A 32 2.52 -26.94 6.15
N THR A 33 2.20 -26.43 4.98
CA THR A 33 2.91 -25.34 4.31
C THR A 33 1.93 -24.30 3.79
N VAL A 34 2.41 -23.08 3.59
CA VAL A 34 1.62 -22.00 3.00
C VAL A 34 2.42 -21.42 1.84
N THR A 35 1.76 -21.19 0.72
CA THR A 35 2.35 -20.54 -0.45
C THR A 35 1.55 -19.31 -0.84
N LEU A 36 2.24 -18.26 -1.26
CA LEU A 36 1.62 -17.07 -1.81
C LEU A 36 1.10 -17.38 -3.22
N GLY A 37 -0.19 -17.16 -3.46
CA GLY A 37 -0.81 -17.31 -4.78
C GLY A 37 -0.72 -15.99 -5.56
N THR A 38 -1.26 -14.91 -5.00
CA THR A 38 -1.18 -13.56 -5.58
C THR A 38 -0.67 -12.56 -4.55
N PRO A 39 0.16 -11.58 -4.95
CA PRO A 39 0.67 -10.56 -4.03
C PRO A 39 -0.42 -9.58 -3.59
N LEU A 40 -0.25 -8.93 -2.43
CA LEU A 40 -1.12 -7.86 -1.97
C LEU A 40 -0.69 -6.53 -2.61
N ALA A 41 -1.16 -6.28 -3.82
CA ALA A 41 -0.84 -5.07 -4.57
C ALA A 41 -2.10 -4.19 -4.72
N PHE A 42 -2.06 -2.99 -4.20
CA PHE A 42 -3.16 -2.02 -4.29
C PHE A 42 -3.20 -1.28 -5.63
N GLY A 43 -2.11 -1.34 -6.41
CA GLY A 43 -2.00 -0.55 -7.63
C GLY A 43 -1.93 0.95 -7.34
N ASN A 44 -2.58 1.75 -8.18
CA ASN A 44 -2.64 3.20 -7.97
C ASN A 44 -3.67 3.56 -6.89
N VAL A 45 -3.22 4.30 -5.88
CA VAL A 45 -4.08 4.76 -4.79
C VAL A 45 -5.06 5.82 -5.30
N ALA A 46 -6.33 5.68 -4.92
CA ALA A 46 -7.37 6.64 -5.22
C ALA A 46 -7.13 7.97 -4.47
N ALA A 47 -7.21 9.09 -5.19
CA ALA A 47 -6.98 10.41 -4.60
C ALA A 47 -8.04 10.77 -3.54
N ASN A 48 -9.30 10.40 -3.79
CA ASN A 48 -10.44 10.69 -2.93
C ASN A 48 -11.26 9.42 -2.74
N GLY A 49 -10.93 8.61 -1.76
CA GLY A 49 -11.65 7.38 -1.49
C GLY A 49 -10.78 6.26 -0.93
N THR A 50 -11.38 5.12 -0.70
CA THR A 50 -10.65 3.91 -0.29
C THR A 50 -10.07 3.20 -1.50
N THR A 51 -8.94 2.53 -1.32
CA THR A 51 -8.37 1.61 -2.31
C THR A 51 -8.31 0.22 -1.72
N ASP A 52 -9.02 -0.73 -2.32
CA ASP A 52 -9.08 -2.11 -1.87
C ASP A 52 -8.19 -3.01 -2.74
N ALA A 53 -7.60 -4.03 -2.11
CA ALA A 53 -6.85 -5.08 -2.78
C ALA A 53 -7.16 -6.44 -2.16
N VAL A 54 -6.91 -7.49 -2.92
CA VAL A 54 -6.99 -8.87 -2.44
C VAL A 54 -5.75 -9.65 -2.85
N ALA A 55 -5.34 -10.55 -1.97
CA ALA A 55 -4.31 -11.54 -2.25
C ALA A 55 -4.81 -12.92 -1.88
N THR A 56 -4.12 -13.97 -2.32
CA THR A 56 -4.47 -15.35 -2.01
C THR A 56 -3.28 -16.09 -1.45
N LEU A 57 -3.55 -16.93 -0.44
CA LEU A 57 -2.61 -17.90 0.09
C LEU A 57 -3.19 -19.29 -0.13
N THR A 58 -2.36 -20.26 -0.48
CA THR A 58 -2.72 -21.67 -0.50
C THR A 58 -2.08 -22.36 0.68
N VAL A 59 -2.90 -22.90 1.56
CA VAL A 59 -2.47 -23.75 2.68
C VAL A 59 -2.56 -25.20 2.23
N SER A 60 -1.50 -25.97 2.42
CA SER A 60 -1.46 -27.40 2.11
C SER A 60 -0.98 -28.18 3.33
N CYS A 61 -1.76 -29.14 3.79
CA CYS A 61 -1.35 -30.10 4.82
C CYS A 61 -1.26 -31.50 4.20
N ALA A 62 -0.23 -32.23 4.57
CA ALA A 62 -0.01 -33.60 4.15
C ALA A 62 0.43 -34.48 5.33
N THR A 63 -0.09 -35.68 5.37
CA THR A 63 0.26 -36.71 6.37
C THR A 63 0.90 -37.90 5.65
N ALA A 64 2.04 -38.35 6.14
CA ALA A 64 2.72 -39.53 5.59
C ALA A 64 1.84 -40.77 5.65
N ALA A 65 2.14 -41.78 4.80
CA ALA A 65 1.38 -43.00 4.74
C ALA A 65 1.39 -43.74 6.07
N LEU A 66 0.23 -44.25 6.46
CA LEU A 66 0.04 -45.14 7.58
C LEU A 66 0.01 -46.59 7.12
N SER A 67 0.21 -47.53 8.03
CA SER A 67 0.12 -49.00 7.73
C SER A 67 -1.31 -49.47 7.44
N VAL A 68 -2.30 -48.67 7.83
CA VAL A 68 -3.74 -48.87 7.60
C VAL A 68 -4.40 -47.57 7.19
N LEU A 69 -5.61 -47.65 6.60
CA LEU A 69 -6.38 -46.46 6.26
C LEU A 69 -6.61 -45.61 7.50
N GLY A 70 -6.24 -44.34 7.43
CA GLY A 70 -6.36 -43.38 8.51
C GLY A 70 -7.04 -42.08 8.09
N TYR A 71 -7.15 -41.19 9.06
CA TYR A 71 -7.72 -39.84 8.93
C TYR A 71 -6.84 -38.85 9.65
N ALA A 72 -6.78 -37.64 9.14
CA ALA A 72 -6.13 -36.51 9.79
C ALA A 72 -7.11 -35.31 9.96
N GLN A 73 -7.05 -34.68 11.13
CA GLN A 73 -7.74 -33.45 11.43
C GLN A 73 -6.69 -32.42 11.87
N VAL A 74 -6.68 -31.25 11.25
CA VAL A 74 -5.68 -30.21 11.50
C VAL A 74 -6.37 -28.89 11.79
N SER A 75 -6.08 -28.29 12.95
CA SER A 75 -6.47 -26.92 13.29
C SER A 75 -5.27 -26.00 13.10
N LEU A 76 -5.42 -24.96 12.24
CA LEU A 76 -4.36 -24.07 11.83
C LEU A 76 -4.66 -22.62 12.23
N CYS A 77 -3.61 -21.88 12.55
CA CYS A 77 -3.60 -20.42 12.65
C CYS A 77 -2.54 -19.85 11.70
N LEU A 78 -2.96 -18.90 10.90
CA LEU A 78 -2.07 -18.05 10.13
C LEU A 78 -1.90 -16.73 10.89
N ASP A 79 -0.75 -16.55 11.50
CA ASP A 79 -0.42 -15.32 12.24
C ASP A 79 0.16 -14.31 11.26
N LEU A 80 -0.36 -13.08 11.30
CA LEU A 80 0.12 -11.97 10.51
C LEU A 80 0.50 -10.82 11.43
N GLY A 81 1.77 -10.48 11.45
CA GLY A 81 2.33 -9.38 12.24
C GLY A 81 1.99 -7.99 11.69
N PRO A 82 2.58 -6.96 12.28
CA PRO A 82 2.36 -5.57 11.85
C PRO A 82 3.05 -5.22 10.53
N GLY A 83 4.09 -5.94 10.12
CA GLY A 83 4.91 -5.62 8.96
C GLY A 83 6.04 -4.64 9.27
N SER A 84 7.04 -4.60 8.36
CA SER A 84 8.33 -3.91 8.58
C SER A 84 8.21 -2.40 8.81
N ALA A 85 7.21 -1.74 8.26
CA ALA A 85 7.04 -0.29 8.32
C ALA A 85 6.14 0.20 9.47
N SER A 86 5.53 -0.71 10.24
CA SER A 86 4.49 -0.38 11.22
C SER A 86 4.99 -0.23 12.66
N SER A 87 6.30 -0.41 12.92
CA SER A 87 6.91 -0.27 14.25
C SER A 87 6.18 -1.04 15.36
N GLY A 88 5.70 -2.26 15.07
CA GLY A 88 4.99 -3.09 16.01
C GLY A 88 3.48 -2.81 16.16
N VAL A 89 2.93 -1.85 15.42
CA VAL A 89 1.52 -1.44 15.50
C VAL A 89 0.68 -2.19 14.47
N TYR A 90 -0.41 -2.81 14.93
CA TYR A 90 -1.35 -3.55 14.08
C TYR A 90 -2.41 -2.66 13.41
N ALA A 91 -2.71 -1.49 13.96
CA ALA A 91 -3.77 -0.61 13.45
C ALA A 91 -3.45 0.87 13.68
N PRO A 92 -3.25 1.66 12.62
CA PRO A 92 -3.09 1.20 11.25
C PRO A 92 -1.73 0.55 11.00
N ARG A 93 -1.67 -0.37 10.04
CA ARG A 93 -0.40 -0.78 9.44
C ARG A 93 0.08 0.29 8.48
N ARG A 94 1.38 0.32 8.21
CA ARG A 94 2.00 1.33 7.35
C ARG A 94 2.85 0.72 6.24
N MET A 95 2.86 1.39 5.12
CA MET A 95 3.84 1.25 4.04
C MET A 95 4.67 2.53 3.97
N LEU A 96 5.93 2.42 3.59
CA LEU A 96 6.82 3.57 3.39
C LEU A 96 7.27 3.66 1.94
N ASN A 97 7.46 4.89 1.45
CA ASN A 97 8.12 5.15 0.18
C ASN A 97 9.64 5.36 0.36
N SER A 98 10.36 5.65 -0.71
CA SER A 98 11.82 5.87 -0.69
C SER A 98 12.26 7.10 0.13
N THR A 99 11.33 8.02 0.41
CA THR A 99 11.58 9.22 1.24
C THR A 99 11.07 9.06 2.66
N SER A 100 10.67 7.83 3.06
CA SER A 100 10.14 7.49 4.37
C SER A 100 8.79 8.16 4.70
N ASP A 101 8.06 8.63 3.70
CA ASP A 101 6.67 9.04 3.91
C ASP A 101 5.78 7.83 4.09
N SER A 102 4.89 7.89 5.06
CA SER A 102 4.00 6.78 5.40
C SER A 102 2.67 6.83 4.65
N LEU A 103 2.16 5.65 4.31
CA LEU A 103 0.82 5.42 3.81
C LEU A 103 0.15 4.40 4.73
N ASP A 104 -0.92 4.78 5.39
CA ASP A 104 -1.67 3.89 6.27
C ASP A 104 -2.52 2.91 5.45
N PHE A 105 -2.50 1.65 5.84
CA PHE A 105 -3.34 0.60 5.27
C PHE A 105 -3.74 -0.42 6.33
N GLN A 106 -4.62 -1.34 5.98
CA GLN A 106 -5.01 -2.42 6.87
C GLN A 106 -5.21 -3.73 6.11
N ILE A 107 -4.98 -4.83 6.82
CA ILE A 107 -5.23 -6.20 6.34
C ILE A 107 -6.27 -6.86 7.23
N TYR A 108 -7.27 -7.48 6.59
CA TYR A 108 -8.42 -8.09 7.23
C TYR A 108 -8.52 -9.57 6.90
N SER A 109 -9.10 -10.32 7.83
CA SER A 109 -9.30 -11.77 7.69
C SER A 109 -10.56 -12.14 6.91
N GLU A 110 -11.43 -11.16 6.57
CA GLU A 110 -12.73 -11.41 5.94
C GLU A 110 -13.13 -10.27 4.97
N ALA A 111 -14.11 -10.55 4.08
CA ALA A 111 -14.47 -9.66 2.97
C ALA A 111 -15.15 -8.35 3.42
N THR A 112 -15.83 -8.35 4.57
CA THR A 112 -16.47 -7.14 5.13
C THR A 112 -15.48 -6.14 5.69
N ARG A 113 -14.22 -6.56 5.90
CA ARG A 113 -13.10 -5.73 6.40
C ARG A 113 -13.40 -5.07 7.74
N THR A 114 -13.96 -5.84 8.66
CA THR A 114 -14.23 -5.42 10.04
C THR A 114 -13.24 -6.06 11.02
N GLN A 115 -12.73 -7.28 10.71
CA GLN A 115 -11.80 -8.00 11.56
C GLN A 115 -10.38 -7.88 11.04
N ILE A 116 -9.57 -7.14 11.76
CA ILE A 116 -8.14 -7.00 11.48
C ILE A 116 -7.48 -8.36 11.63
N TRP A 117 -6.73 -8.78 10.63
CA TRP A 117 -5.93 -9.99 10.71
C TRP A 117 -4.68 -9.73 11.56
N GLY A 118 -4.55 -10.47 12.64
CA GLY A 118 -3.45 -10.38 13.59
C GLY A 118 -2.76 -11.71 13.83
N ALA A 119 -2.28 -11.91 15.05
CA ALA A 119 -1.47 -13.06 15.45
C ALA A 119 -1.98 -13.69 16.74
N THR A 120 -1.52 -14.90 17.02
CA THR A 120 -1.80 -15.60 18.27
C THR A 120 -1.16 -14.85 19.45
N GLY A 121 -1.96 -14.46 20.44
CA GLY A 121 -1.55 -13.74 21.64
C GLY A 121 -2.56 -12.69 22.08
N SER A 122 -2.52 -12.29 23.33
CA SER A 122 -3.52 -11.40 23.94
C SER A 122 -3.37 -9.93 23.54
N ALA A 123 -2.23 -9.52 23.01
CA ALA A 123 -1.95 -8.14 22.62
C ALA A 123 -2.18 -7.85 21.13
N ALA A 124 -2.45 -8.88 20.33
CA ALA A 124 -2.68 -8.77 18.90
C ALA A 124 -4.15 -9.01 18.55
N PRO A 125 -4.65 -8.50 17.41
CA PRO A 125 -5.90 -8.98 16.83
C PRO A 125 -5.82 -10.47 16.53
N SER A 126 -6.96 -11.14 16.38
CA SER A 126 -7.01 -12.59 16.18
C SER A 126 -6.34 -13.03 14.87
N PRO A 127 -5.67 -14.19 14.86
CA PRO A 127 -5.15 -14.76 13.63
C PRO A 127 -6.27 -15.26 12.73
N ARG A 128 -5.96 -15.57 11.47
CA ARG A 128 -6.86 -16.32 10.60
C ARG A 128 -6.79 -17.80 10.96
N THR A 129 -7.93 -18.40 11.30
CA THR A 129 -8.03 -19.81 11.64
C THR A 129 -8.70 -20.61 10.54
N LEU A 130 -8.34 -21.88 10.39
CA LEU A 130 -8.99 -22.83 9.51
C LEU A 130 -8.79 -24.27 10.03
N THR A 131 -9.68 -25.18 9.61
CA THR A 131 -9.57 -26.59 9.91
C THR A 131 -9.56 -27.40 8.61
N LEU A 132 -8.65 -28.37 8.50
CA LEU A 132 -8.58 -29.32 7.40
C LEU A 132 -8.86 -30.73 7.91
N SER A 133 -9.58 -31.52 7.10
CA SER A 133 -9.95 -32.88 7.42
C SER A 133 -9.81 -33.74 6.16
N TYR A 134 -8.98 -34.78 6.21
CA TYR A 134 -8.73 -35.60 5.04
C TYR A 134 -8.40 -37.08 5.40
N ASN A 135 -8.65 -37.94 4.44
CA ASN A 135 -8.27 -39.36 4.52
C ASN A 135 -6.76 -39.50 4.31
N VAL A 136 -6.18 -40.45 4.98
CA VAL A 136 -4.77 -40.86 4.84
C VAL A 136 -4.73 -42.29 4.31
N PRO A 137 -4.75 -42.49 2.98
CA PRO A 137 -4.66 -43.81 2.35
C PRO A 137 -3.37 -44.51 2.71
N VAL A 138 -3.46 -45.86 2.76
CA VAL A 138 -2.33 -46.74 2.96
C VAL A 138 -1.32 -46.56 1.82
N ILE A 139 -0.04 -46.58 2.13
CA ILE A 139 1.09 -46.57 1.18
C ILE A 139 1.38 -45.16 0.62
N ILE A 140 0.35 -44.37 0.25
CA ILE A 140 0.55 -43.07 -0.45
C ILE A 140 0.41 -41.84 0.45
N GLY A 141 -0.17 -41.99 1.65
CA GLY A 141 -0.46 -40.86 2.53
C GLY A 141 -1.68 -40.07 2.08
N GLY A 142 -1.95 -38.93 2.75
CA GLY A 142 -3.09 -38.08 2.45
C GLY A 142 -2.71 -36.60 2.48
N SER A 143 -3.47 -35.76 1.79
CA SER A 143 -3.29 -34.30 1.82
C SER A 143 -4.58 -33.57 1.53
N GLN A 144 -4.64 -32.32 1.99
CA GLN A 144 -5.69 -31.38 1.65
C GLN A 144 -5.13 -29.98 1.51
N THR A 145 -5.71 -29.20 0.59
CA THR A 145 -5.40 -27.81 0.38
C THR A 145 -6.61 -26.93 0.65
N ALA A 146 -6.35 -25.68 1.08
CA ALA A 146 -7.37 -24.65 1.21
C ALA A 146 -6.81 -23.32 0.74
N THR A 147 -7.65 -22.51 0.08
CA THR A 147 -7.30 -21.14 -0.31
C THR A 147 -7.81 -20.18 0.75
N VAL A 148 -6.93 -19.27 1.18
CA VAL A 148 -7.23 -18.20 2.11
C VAL A 148 -7.09 -16.87 1.38
N THR A 149 -8.18 -16.07 1.36
CA THR A 149 -8.16 -14.73 0.78
C THR A 149 -7.72 -13.72 1.83
N VAL A 150 -6.79 -12.86 1.45
CA VAL A 150 -6.28 -11.72 2.21
C VAL A 150 -6.98 -10.47 1.71
N TYR A 151 -7.59 -9.68 2.57
CA TYR A 151 -8.30 -8.47 2.19
C TYR A 151 -7.54 -7.25 2.69
N GLY A 152 -7.08 -6.42 1.76
CA GLY A 152 -6.38 -5.18 2.05
C GLY A 152 -7.26 -3.96 1.81
N ARG A 153 -7.03 -2.87 2.58
CA ARG A 153 -7.65 -1.56 2.37
C ARG A 153 -6.71 -0.44 2.73
N ILE A 154 -6.58 0.52 1.85
CA ILE A 154 -6.03 1.84 2.12
C ILE A 154 -7.23 2.75 2.40
N PRO A 155 -7.37 3.33 3.61
CA PRO A 155 -8.48 4.22 3.93
C PRO A 155 -8.36 5.55 3.18
N ALA A 156 -9.50 6.20 2.97
CA ALA A 156 -9.59 7.56 2.42
C ALA A 156 -9.03 8.61 3.39
N SER A 157 -8.96 9.86 2.93
CA SER A 157 -8.66 11.04 3.76
C SER A 157 -7.25 11.06 4.36
N GLN A 158 -6.26 10.53 3.62
CA GLN A 158 -4.85 10.63 3.94
C GLN A 158 -4.16 11.68 3.08
N ILE A 159 -3.11 12.31 3.61
CA ILE A 159 -2.18 13.12 2.80
C ILE A 159 -1.26 12.14 2.07
N LEU A 160 -1.53 11.97 0.78
CA LEU A 160 -0.78 11.04 -0.06
C LEU A 160 0.53 11.66 -0.54
N SER A 161 1.65 10.98 -0.30
CA SER A 161 2.96 11.34 -0.86
C SER A 161 3.27 10.52 -2.09
N VAL A 162 3.78 11.15 -3.15
CA VAL A 162 4.09 10.50 -4.42
C VAL A 162 5.11 9.39 -4.27
N GLY A 163 4.94 8.32 -5.05
CA GLY A 163 5.89 7.21 -5.16
C GLY A 163 5.33 5.84 -4.77
N ASN A 164 6.18 4.84 -4.89
CA ASN A 164 5.86 3.48 -4.50
C ASN A 164 6.05 3.31 -2.99
N HIS A 165 5.01 2.83 -2.32
CA HIS A 165 4.99 2.51 -0.90
C HIS A 165 4.99 1.01 -0.71
N THR A 166 5.80 0.50 0.22
CA THR A 166 5.90 -0.93 0.50
C THR A 166 5.95 -1.23 2.00
N SER A 167 5.48 -2.41 2.38
CA SER A 167 5.69 -3.01 3.69
C SER A 167 5.98 -4.49 3.51
N ASN A 168 7.07 -4.98 4.08
CA ASN A 168 7.47 -6.38 4.00
C ASN A 168 6.93 -7.14 5.22
N PHE A 169 6.42 -8.32 4.97
CA PHE A 169 6.00 -9.30 5.98
C PHE A 169 6.86 -10.54 5.83
N GLY A 170 7.51 -10.93 6.90
CA GLY A 170 8.37 -12.12 6.92
C GLY A 170 8.87 -12.42 8.33
N GLY A 171 9.60 -13.50 8.50
CA GLY A 171 10.09 -13.91 9.80
C GLY A 171 8.97 -14.15 10.81
N ALA A 172 8.96 -13.37 11.89
CA ALA A 172 7.93 -13.42 12.94
C ALA A 172 6.58 -12.80 12.53
N ASP A 173 6.52 -12.05 11.42
CA ASP A 173 5.27 -11.48 10.92
C ASP A 173 4.41 -12.48 10.13
N THR A 174 4.97 -13.63 9.73
CA THR A 174 4.26 -14.63 8.93
C THR A 174 4.48 -16.01 9.52
N VAL A 175 3.69 -16.35 10.55
CA VAL A 175 3.84 -17.62 11.29
C VAL A 175 2.65 -18.53 11.02
N LEU A 176 2.95 -19.76 10.63
CA LEU A 176 1.99 -20.84 10.60
C LEU A 176 2.10 -21.64 11.90
N ARG A 177 0.99 -21.75 12.63
CA ARG A 177 0.85 -22.65 13.78
C ARG A 177 -0.22 -23.67 13.48
N TYR A 178 0.02 -24.91 13.82
CA TYR A 178 -1.00 -25.94 13.69
C TYR A 178 -0.84 -27.04 14.72
N SER A 179 -1.98 -27.60 15.08
CA SER A 179 -2.12 -28.80 15.90
C SER A 179 -2.91 -29.83 15.11
N TYR A 180 -2.60 -31.10 15.23
CA TYR A 180 -3.23 -32.16 14.45
C TYR A 180 -3.53 -33.42 15.29
N ASN A 181 -4.57 -34.11 14.89
CA ASN A 181 -4.92 -35.43 15.35
C ASN A 181 -4.94 -36.41 14.18
N GLU A 182 -4.35 -37.57 14.35
CA GLU A 182 -4.35 -38.68 13.42
C GLU A 182 -5.02 -39.90 14.06
N SER A 183 -5.79 -40.65 13.28
CA SER A 183 -6.49 -41.85 13.76
C SER A 183 -6.60 -42.89 12.67
N ILE A 184 -6.49 -44.15 13.07
CA ILE A 184 -6.71 -45.35 12.21
C ILE A 184 -8.05 -46.02 12.49
N THR A 185 -8.83 -45.54 13.44
CA THR A 185 -10.10 -46.16 13.90
C THR A 185 -11.34 -45.32 13.54
N GLY A 186 -11.18 -44.29 12.71
CA GLY A 186 -12.23 -43.38 12.30
C GLY A 186 -11.75 -41.95 12.29
N VAL A 187 -12.63 -41.01 11.91
CA VAL A 187 -12.32 -39.57 11.89
C VAL A 187 -12.10 -39.07 13.31
N PRO A 188 -10.89 -38.60 13.68
CA PRO A 188 -10.64 -38.05 15.00
C PRO A 188 -11.38 -36.72 15.21
N LEU A 189 -11.50 -36.27 16.45
CA LEU A 189 -11.92 -34.91 16.71
C LEU A 189 -10.83 -33.93 16.25
N ALA A 190 -11.25 -32.77 15.71
CA ALA A 190 -10.32 -31.69 15.42
C ALA A 190 -9.66 -31.20 16.73
N PRO A 191 -8.35 -30.83 16.69
CA PRO A 191 -7.74 -30.15 17.84
C PRO A 191 -8.53 -28.93 18.27
N SER A 192 -8.60 -28.65 19.58
CA SER A 192 -9.39 -27.55 20.14
C SER A 192 -8.87 -26.17 19.68
N SER A 193 -7.60 -26.10 19.31
CA SER A 193 -6.98 -24.89 18.71
C SER A 193 -5.76 -25.25 17.86
N CYS A 194 -5.17 -24.26 17.21
CA CYS A 194 -3.92 -24.44 16.47
C CYS A 194 -2.69 -24.68 17.36
N THR A 195 -2.83 -24.53 18.69
CA THR A 195 -1.74 -24.66 19.67
C THR A 195 -2.01 -25.70 20.75
N ALA A 196 -3.22 -26.29 20.77
CA ALA A 196 -3.60 -27.23 21.83
C ALA A 196 -4.65 -28.26 21.36
N GLY A 197 -4.73 -29.37 22.09
CA GLY A 197 -5.77 -30.37 21.89
C GLY A 197 -5.49 -31.37 20.77
N GLY A 198 -4.29 -31.35 20.19
CA GLY A 198 -3.83 -32.33 19.21
C GLY A 198 -2.85 -33.33 19.79
N SER A 199 -2.65 -34.45 19.06
CA SER A 199 -1.61 -35.45 19.32
C SER A 199 -0.23 -34.93 18.92
N GLY A 200 -0.17 -33.96 18.00
CA GLY A 200 1.03 -33.23 17.61
C GLY A 200 0.74 -31.77 17.31
N SER A 201 1.78 -30.95 17.39
CA SER A 201 1.71 -29.54 17.02
C SER A 201 3.03 -29.05 16.45
N LYS A 202 2.96 -28.08 15.55
CA LYS A 202 4.14 -27.47 14.92
C LYS A 202 3.96 -25.96 14.72
N THR A 203 5.08 -25.28 14.64
CA THR A 203 5.15 -23.82 14.33
C THR A 203 6.23 -23.60 13.30
N ALA A 204 5.91 -22.85 12.26
CA ALA A 204 6.84 -22.43 11.22
C ALA A 204 6.83 -20.89 11.11
N SER A 205 7.95 -20.26 11.39
CA SER A 205 8.16 -18.83 11.16
C SER A 205 8.54 -18.60 9.70
N ASN A 206 8.26 -17.39 9.18
CA ASN A 206 8.49 -17.05 7.76
C ASN A 206 7.77 -18.01 6.80
N ALA A 207 6.56 -18.45 7.19
CA ALA A 207 5.82 -19.48 6.48
C ALA A 207 5.20 -19.00 5.16
N PHE A 208 4.87 -17.71 5.04
CA PHE A 208 4.26 -17.10 3.86
C PHE A 208 4.71 -15.63 3.68
N PRO A 209 6.02 -15.39 3.48
CA PRO A 209 6.53 -14.04 3.33
C PRO A 209 5.95 -13.36 2.08
N PHE A 210 5.58 -12.08 2.21
CA PHE A 210 5.08 -11.27 1.10
C PHE A 210 5.36 -9.78 1.33
N THR A 211 5.18 -9.00 0.26
CA THR A 211 5.24 -7.54 0.29
C THR A 211 3.86 -6.98 -0.06
N ALA A 212 3.34 -6.10 0.80
CA ALA A 212 2.22 -5.24 0.44
C ALA A 212 2.76 -4.00 -0.28
N SER A 213 2.15 -3.62 -1.41
CA SER A 213 2.62 -2.52 -2.24
C SER A 213 1.48 -1.64 -2.75
N ALA A 214 1.76 -0.34 -2.87
CA ALA A 214 0.85 0.65 -3.43
C ALA A 214 1.64 1.72 -4.17
N ASN A 215 1.09 2.27 -5.26
CA ASN A 215 1.66 3.40 -5.95
C ASN A 215 0.79 4.64 -5.77
N VAL A 216 1.38 5.73 -5.31
CA VAL A 216 0.75 7.05 -5.27
C VAL A 216 1.27 7.84 -6.46
N PRO A 217 0.46 8.07 -7.51
CA PRO A 217 0.91 8.82 -8.67
C PRO A 217 1.04 10.32 -8.35
N ALA A 218 1.97 10.98 -9.02
CA ALA A 218 2.01 12.43 -9.07
C ALA A 218 0.71 12.94 -9.70
N ARG A 219 0.05 13.90 -9.03
CA ARG A 219 -1.18 14.53 -9.53
C ARG A 219 -1.26 15.94 -9.01
N CYS A 220 -1.71 16.86 -9.87
CA CYS A 220 -2.17 18.17 -9.47
C CYS A 220 -3.61 18.35 -9.92
N ASN A 221 -4.46 18.87 -9.06
CA ASN A 221 -5.87 19.11 -9.32
C ASN A 221 -6.30 20.42 -8.62
N THR A 222 -7.56 20.82 -8.82
CA THR A 222 -8.11 22.01 -8.21
C THR A 222 -7.30 23.26 -8.60
N TYR A 223 -7.52 23.71 -9.83
CA TYR A 223 -6.90 24.93 -10.34
C TYR A 223 -7.92 26.07 -10.24
N VAL A 224 -7.56 27.12 -9.51
CA VAL A 224 -8.38 28.33 -9.37
C VAL A 224 -7.50 29.53 -9.65
N THR A 225 -7.93 30.38 -10.57
CA THR A 225 -7.26 31.66 -10.89
C THR A 225 -8.18 32.81 -10.56
N THR A 226 -7.61 33.95 -10.20
CA THR A 226 -8.31 35.22 -10.08
C THR A 226 -7.88 36.13 -11.21
N ASP A 227 -8.80 37.00 -11.65
CA ASP A 227 -8.46 38.03 -12.65
C ASP A 227 -7.42 39.02 -12.10
N LEU A 228 -6.55 39.51 -12.99
CA LEU A 228 -5.63 40.60 -12.69
C LEU A 228 -6.23 41.89 -13.26
N ASP A 229 -6.84 42.68 -12.39
CA ASP A 229 -7.48 43.94 -12.76
C ASP A 229 -6.57 45.13 -12.46
N PHE A 230 -6.16 45.85 -13.51
CA PHE A 230 -5.37 47.07 -13.38
C PHE A 230 -6.21 48.28 -12.90
N GLY A 231 -7.53 48.17 -12.91
CA GLY A 231 -8.47 49.18 -12.47
C GLY A 231 -8.76 50.26 -13.55
N SER A 232 -9.47 51.27 -13.14
CA SER A 232 -9.81 52.42 -14.02
C SER A 232 -8.76 53.53 -13.88
N ILE A 233 -8.31 54.05 -15.02
CA ILE A 233 -7.28 55.09 -15.11
C ILE A 233 -7.85 56.26 -15.88
N ALA A 234 -7.74 57.45 -15.33
CA ALA A 234 -8.18 58.67 -15.99
C ALA A 234 -7.06 59.25 -16.88
N GLY A 235 -7.25 59.16 -18.20
CA GLY A 235 -6.31 59.72 -19.17
C GLY A 235 -5.13 58.82 -19.50
N THR A 236 -3.91 59.28 -19.30
CA THR A 236 -2.66 58.62 -19.65
C THR A 236 -2.10 57.76 -18.51
N ILE A 237 -1.29 56.79 -18.86
CA ILE A 237 -0.52 55.98 -17.86
C ILE A 237 0.83 56.68 -17.71
N ASP A 238 0.94 57.58 -16.76
CA ASP A 238 2.16 58.36 -16.52
C ASP A 238 3.09 57.72 -15.47
N ALA A 239 2.55 56.82 -14.67
CA ALA A 239 3.30 56.01 -13.71
C ALA A 239 2.92 54.54 -13.87
N ALA A 240 3.84 53.62 -13.59
CA ALA A 240 3.58 52.19 -13.65
C ALA A 240 2.45 51.80 -12.69
N ILE A 241 1.53 50.94 -13.18
CA ILE A 241 0.39 50.47 -12.41
C ILE A 241 0.67 49.01 -12.04
N ASP A 242 0.78 48.78 -10.74
CA ASP A 242 1.07 47.50 -10.15
C ASP A 242 -0.19 46.87 -9.56
N ARG A 243 -0.45 45.61 -9.91
CA ARG A 243 -1.57 44.82 -9.37
C ARG A 243 -1.12 43.39 -9.16
N THR A 244 -1.95 42.60 -8.49
CA THR A 244 -1.71 41.19 -8.24
C THR A 244 -2.95 40.38 -8.49
N SER A 245 -2.75 39.11 -8.89
CA SER A 245 -3.76 38.08 -8.90
C SER A 245 -3.18 36.79 -8.32
N THR A 246 -3.97 35.74 -8.25
CA THR A 246 -3.55 34.46 -7.63
C THR A 246 -3.85 33.26 -8.52
N ILE A 247 -3.00 32.26 -8.42
CA ILE A 247 -3.22 30.92 -8.96
C ILE A 247 -3.15 29.96 -7.78
N SER A 248 -4.21 29.20 -7.57
CA SER A 248 -4.26 28.14 -6.55
C SER A 248 -4.25 26.76 -7.20
N LEU A 249 -3.47 25.84 -6.65
CA LEU A 249 -3.38 24.45 -7.11
C LEU A 249 -3.20 23.52 -5.91
N ALA A 250 -3.71 22.29 -6.01
CA ALA A 250 -3.50 21.23 -5.02
C ALA A 250 -2.80 20.06 -5.69
N CYS A 251 -1.58 19.76 -5.27
CA CYS A 251 -0.79 18.65 -5.78
C CYS A 251 -0.53 17.61 -4.68
N THR A 252 -0.45 16.33 -5.07
CA THR A 252 0.02 15.24 -4.20
C THR A 252 1.32 15.65 -3.52
N ASN A 253 1.46 15.34 -2.24
CA ASN A 253 2.66 15.70 -1.48
C ASN A 253 3.93 15.22 -2.19
N ARG A 254 4.97 16.05 -2.21
CA ARG A 254 6.24 15.87 -2.93
C ARG A 254 6.16 15.83 -4.46
N THR A 255 5.00 16.09 -5.06
CA THR A 255 4.92 16.28 -6.51
C THR A 255 5.60 17.59 -6.90
N ALA A 256 6.68 17.51 -7.68
CA ALA A 256 7.27 18.70 -8.28
C ALA A 256 6.32 19.27 -9.34
N TRP A 257 6.16 20.58 -9.37
CA TRP A 257 5.33 21.24 -10.37
C TRP A 257 6.00 22.51 -10.92
N ASN A 258 5.62 22.89 -12.14
CA ASN A 258 6.00 24.14 -12.80
C ASN A 258 4.74 24.82 -13.34
N ILE A 259 4.62 26.11 -13.11
CA ILE A 259 3.55 26.95 -13.65
C ILE A 259 4.14 27.89 -14.69
N GLY A 260 3.63 27.85 -15.90
CA GLY A 260 3.94 28.76 -16.99
C GLY A 260 2.76 29.68 -17.32
N LEU A 261 3.07 30.90 -17.72
CA LEU A 261 2.11 31.89 -18.21
C LEU A 261 2.49 32.30 -19.63
N ASP A 262 1.59 32.06 -20.61
CA ASP A 262 1.85 32.45 -21.98
C ASP A 262 1.89 34.00 -22.18
N ASN A 263 2.09 34.44 -23.40
CA ASN A 263 2.18 35.86 -23.71
C ASN A 263 0.82 36.55 -23.87
N GLY A 264 -0.28 35.80 -23.70
CA GLY A 264 -1.64 36.29 -23.90
C GLY A 264 -2.10 36.25 -25.37
N SER A 265 -3.40 36.28 -25.55
CA SER A 265 -4.06 36.17 -26.86
C SER A 265 -3.79 37.39 -27.80
N ASN A 266 -3.40 38.53 -27.26
CA ASN A 266 -3.16 39.75 -28.01
C ASN A 266 -1.67 40.14 -28.09
N ALA A 267 -0.76 39.21 -27.78
CA ALA A 267 0.67 39.45 -27.75
C ALA A 267 1.25 39.88 -29.12
N THR A 268 2.38 40.56 -29.08
CA THR A 268 3.26 40.76 -30.22
C THR A 268 4.66 40.25 -29.83
N GLY A 269 5.05 39.14 -30.41
CA GLY A 269 6.25 38.45 -29.98
C GLY A 269 6.15 38.06 -28.50
N SER A 270 7.08 38.51 -27.69
CA SER A 270 7.08 38.29 -26.24
C SER A 270 6.34 39.39 -25.43
N VAL A 271 5.85 40.44 -26.07
CA VAL A 271 5.21 41.59 -25.38
C VAL A 271 3.73 41.29 -25.16
N ARG A 272 3.30 41.21 -23.91
CA ARG A 272 1.90 41.08 -23.49
C ARG A 272 1.15 42.39 -23.70
N ARG A 273 -0.07 42.30 -24.24
CA ARG A 273 -0.90 43.45 -24.53
C ARG A 273 -2.37 43.15 -24.28
N MET A 274 -3.05 44.01 -23.57
CA MET A 274 -4.52 44.04 -23.55
C MET A 274 -5.02 44.80 -24.78
N ARG A 275 -6.05 44.30 -25.45
CA ARG A 275 -6.68 44.91 -26.62
C ARG A 275 -7.90 45.71 -26.18
N HIS A 276 -8.08 46.88 -26.80
CA HIS A 276 -9.29 47.65 -26.67
C HIS A 276 -10.52 46.93 -27.24
N ALA A 277 -11.66 47.00 -26.58
CA ALA A 277 -12.87 46.23 -26.91
C ALA A 277 -13.38 46.44 -28.35
N SER A 278 -13.26 47.66 -28.90
CA SER A 278 -13.81 48.01 -30.22
C SER A 278 -12.80 48.56 -31.22
N SER A 279 -11.49 48.48 -30.92
CA SER A 279 -10.46 49.03 -31.84
C SER A 279 -9.17 48.22 -31.77
N ALA A 280 -8.21 48.53 -32.66
CA ALA A 280 -6.86 47.96 -32.69
C ALA A 280 -5.87 48.75 -31.80
N ASN A 281 -6.34 49.34 -30.71
CA ASN A 281 -5.48 49.97 -29.72
C ASN A 281 -5.14 48.98 -28.61
N TYR A 282 -3.95 49.12 -28.03
CA TYR A 282 -3.40 48.21 -27.04
C TYR A 282 -2.78 48.95 -25.86
N VAL A 283 -2.84 48.31 -24.69
CA VAL A 283 -2.06 48.65 -23.49
C VAL A 283 -1.12 47.47 -23.21
N THR A 284 0.17 47.77 -23.14
CA THR A 284 1.18 46.75 -22.78
C THR A 284 1.18 46.50 -21.30
N TYR A 285 1.47 45.27 -20.92
CA TYR A 285 1.65 44.85 -19.53
C TYR A 285 2.67 43.70 -19.43
N GLU A 286 3.12 43.42 -18.23
CA GLU A 286 3.97 42.24 -17.98
C GLU A 286 3.58 41.56 -16.68
N LEU A 287 3.87 40.25 -16.61
CA LEU A 287 3.62 39.38 -15.45
C LEU A 287 4.93 38.88 -14.88
N TYR A 288 5.03 38.90 -13.57
CA TYR A 288 6.22 38.50 -12.85
C TYR A 288 5.90 37.49 -11.76
N SER A 289 6.89 36.65 -11.45
CA SER A 289 6.80 35.63 -10.39
C SER A 289 7.24 36.16 -9.01
N ASN A 290 7.76 37.41 -8.93
CA ASN A 290 8.25 38.01 -7.69
C ASN A 290 7.68 39.42 -7.44
N ALA A 291 7.59 39.78 -6.17
CA ALA A 291 7.02 41.08 -5.75
C ALA A 291 7.82 42.30 -6.27
N GLY A 292 9.12 42.14 -6.46
CA GLY A 292 9.99 43.17 -7.05
C GLY A 292 9.77 43.41 -8.54
N ARG A 293 8.99 42.54 -9.21
CA ARG A 293 8.70 42.61 -10.65
C ARG A 293 9.97 42.67 -11.50
N SER A 294 10.94 41.83 -11.12
CA SER A 294 12.23 41.72 -11.83
C SER A 294 12.38 40.42 -12.60
N THR A 295 11.60 39.37 -12.20
CA THR A 295 11.63 38.04 -12.83
C THR A 295 10.37 37.85 -13.64
N ARG A 296 10.49 38.00 -14.96
CA ARG A 296 9.39 37.80 -15.89
C ARG A 296 8.87 36.36 -15.77
N TRP A 297 7.56 36.18 -15.79
CA TRP A 297 6.93 34.87 -15.73
C TRP A 297 6.50 34.44 -17.14
N GLY A 298 7.14 33.42 -17.69
CA GLY A 298 6.91 32.88 -19.03
C GLY A 298 6.51 31.41 -19.03
N THR A 299 6.88 30.67 -20.10
CA THR A 299 6.49 29.28 -20.32
C THR A 299 7.67 28.31 -20.42
N VAL A 300 8.90 28.79 -20.37
CA VAL A 300 10.09 27.96 -20.56
C VAL A 300 10.51 27.35 -19.22
N THR A 301 10.26 26.06 -19.07
CA THR A 301 10.56 25.31 -17.83
C THR A 301 12.03 25.45 -17.45
N GLY A 302 12.27 25.79 -16.18
CA GLY A 302 13.62 25.99 -15.64
C GLY A 302 14.28 27.31 -16.01
N VAL A 303 13.60 28.18 -16.79
CA VAL A 303 14.10 29.51 -17.20
C VAL A 303 13.23 30.61 -16.64
N ASP A 304 11.94 30.61 -17.00
CA ASP A 304 11.01 31.68 -16.64
C ASP A 304 9.66 31.20 -16.10
N THR A 305 9.51 29.89 -15.84
CA THR A 305 8.38 29.31 -15.09
C THR A 305 8.58 29.45 -13.60
N LEU A 306 7.49 29.43 -12.83
CA LEU A 306 7.54 29.28 -11.38
C LEU A 306 7.48 27.79 -11.00
N SER A 307 8.47 27.33 -10.24
CA SER A 307 8.56 25.94 -9.78
C SER A 307 8.18 25.83 -8.31
N GLY A 308 7.68 24.67 -7.92
CA GLY A 308 7.39 24.35 -6.52
C GLY A 308 7.18 22.86 -6.29
N THR A 309 6.77 22.53 -5.06
CA THR A 309 6.51 21.15 -4.64
C THR A 309 5.17 21.09 -3.94
N GLY A 310 4.34 20.11 -4.30
CA GLY A 310 3.07 19.83 -3.65
C GLY A 310 3.26 19.44 -2.18
N ASN A 311 2.31 19.79 -1.35
CA ASN A 311 2.25 19.42 0.07
C ASN A 311 1.00 18.64 0.45
N GLY A 312 0.22 18.17 -0.54
CA GLY A 312 -1.03 17.45 -0.33
C GLY A 312 -2.25 18.33 -0.06
N THR A 313 -2.07 19.65 -0.01
CA THR A 313 -3.14 20.64 0.21
C THR A 313 -3.11 21.73 -0.85
N ALA A 314 -4.13 22.60 -0.85
CA ALA A 314 -4.16 23.74 -1.76
C ALA A 314 -3.06 24.75 -1.40
N GLN A 315 -2.28 25.12 -2.41
CA GLN A 315 -1.22 26.13 -2.34
C GLN A 315 -1.57 27.29 -3.27
N THR A 316 -1.34 28.51 -2.85
CA THR A 316 -1.62 29.72 -3.64
C THR A 316 -0.32 30.45 -3.97
N VAL A 317 -0.13 30.75 -5.24
CA VAL A 317 0.98 31.56 -5.74
C VAL A 317 0.45 32.90 -6.25
N THR A 318 1.23 33.98 -6.07
CA THR A 318 0.85 35.33 -6.47
C THR A 318 1.46 35.66 -7.84
N VAL A 319 0.61 36.17 -8.74
CA VAL A 319 1.03 36.75 -10.01
C VAL A 319 1.15 38.26 -9.79
N TYR A 320 2.32 38.82 -10.12
CA TYR A 320 2.58 40.25 -10.01
C TYR A 320 2.52 40.89 -11.39
N GLY A 321 1.48 41.67 -11.65
CA GLY A 321 1.30 42.37 -12.91
C GLY A 321 1.76 43.81 -12.85
N ARG A 322 2.28 44.34 -13.97
CA ARG A 322 2.64 45.77 -14.17
C ARG A 322 2.23 46.23 -15.55
N ALA A 323 1.45 47.31 -15.62
CA ALA A 323 1.32 48.11 -16.84
C ALA A 323 2.36 49.23 -16.76
N PRO A 324 3.42 49.21 -17.62
CA PRO A 324 4.50 50.18 -17.55
C PRO A 324 4.03 51.57 -18.06
N ALA A 325 4.72 52.60 -17.64
CA ALA A 325 4.58 53.95 -18.15
C ALA A 325 5.78 54.29 -19.06
N PRO A 326 5.65 55.29 -19.99
CA PRO A 326 4.41 56.01 -20.34
C PRO A 326 3.57 55.24 -21.38
N GLN A 327 2.24 55.34 -21.31
CA GLN A 327 1.33 54.85 -22.37
C GLN A 327 0.16 55.80 -22.56
N LEU A 328 -0.32 55.97 -23.81
CA LEU A 328 -1.38 56.86 -24.23
C LEU A 328 -2.59 56.08 -24.78
N PRO A 329 -3.31 55.35 -23.93
CA PRO A 329 -4.48 54.56 -24.38
C PRO A 329 -5.63 55.50 -24.74
N ILE A 330 -6.47 55.11 -25.72
CA ILE A 330 -7.77 55.74 -25.93
C ILE A 330 -8.74 55.29 -24.86
N ALA A 331 -9.76 56.09 -24.59
CA ALA A 331 -10.77 55.73 -23.59
C ALA A 331 -11.53 54.44 -23.97
N GLY A 332 -11.68 53.50 -23.05
CA GLY A 332 -12.41 52.25 -23.22
C GLY A 332 -11.87 51.13 -22.36
N ALA A 333 -12.50 49.95 -22.48
CA ALA A 333 -12.09 48.73 -21.79
C ALA A 333 -11.01 48.01 -22.60
N TYR A 334 -9.99 47.50 -21.90
CA TYR A 334 -8.90 46.69 -22.46
C TYR A 334 -8.84 45.35 -21.77
N THR A 335 -8.76 44.26 -22.55
CA THR A 335 -8.69 42.90 -22.05
C THR A 335 -7.66 42.07 -22.77
N ASP A 336 -7.14 41.05 -22.07
CA ASP A 336 -6.33 39.97 -22.61
C ASP A 336 -6.66 38.66 -21.89
N THR A 337 -6.32 37.57 -22.50
CA THR A 337 -6.45 36.22 -21.89
C THR A 337 -5.09 35.55 -21.91
N VAL A 338 -4.58 35.24 -20.73
CA VAL A 338 -3.33 34.52 -20.51
C VAL A 338 -3.62 33.06 -20.14
N THR A 339 -3.02 32.14 -20.86
CA THR A 339 -3.12 30.70 -20.56
C THR A 339 -2.15 30.35 -19.45
N VAL A 340 -2.67 29.71 -18.41
CA VAL A 340 -1.88 29.10 -17.33
C VAL A 340 -1.62 27.64 -17.68
N SER A 341 -0.36 27.24 -17.82
CA SER A 341 0.05 25.84 -18.00
C SER A 341 0.70 25.30 -16.74
N ILE A 342 0.29 24.11 -16.33
CA ILE A 342 0.86 23.44 -15.15
C ILE A 342 1.38 22.07 -15.59
N THR A 343 2.66 21.80 -15.32
CA THR A 343 3.34 20.53 -15.58
C THR A 343 3.84 19.91 -14.28
N TYR A 344 3.73 18.58 -14.15
CA TYR A 344 4.12 17.82 -12.95
C TYR A 344 4.50 16.38 -13.30
#